data_f2e24a207816dd6c973c31ab5c692e12
#
_entry.id   f2e24a207816dd6c973c31ab5c692e12
#
_cell.length_a   1.000
_cell.length_b   1.000
_cell.length_c   1.000
_cell.angle_alpha   90.00
_cell.angle_beta   90.00
_cell.angle_gamma   90.00
#
_symmetry.space_group_name_H-M   'P 1'
#
loop_
_entity.id
_entity.type
_entity.pdbx_description
1 polymer ?
#
loop_
_entity_poly.entity_id
_entity_poly.type
_entity_poly.pdbx_seq_one_letter_code
_entity_poly.pdbx_strand_id
1 'polypeptide(L)'
;MINPLAEAVQARRFCYVVELVASAMKREAQVLEIAASLAMLPEIVAGSVTSYAGGRFGQDPLRVATAVRARGLVPNVHLTCVNDDRRKILSNLKALTALELFNVFALTGDYPAESQSKPVFDLDSVQLIALIAKMRAESGIPFHVATAVSPFKYAREDCLYQYLKLEKKVAAGANLAITQVGWDARKFVELKRYLDERAIGVPVLGNVYVLGRRAAERMAKGLPPGCWASPALVETIRKESEAPDGGLEARLERAARTIAVLKGLGYAGAYIGGTHDAGHIAHIIARAQELEPQWQESAEQLRFGQTDGFYLYESPRPARRRLPVIALALDGAGRMMPVTRDTWLRRRLTSLSAWVDRRPLIRKLTERFEYAIKRPLFGYEACGNCVLGHMEYVCPQTCPKQMRNGPCGGTFLMRCEVIDQECIWVTVYQRAEAGERVSELKTYIPAPDRSLQGTSSWINYFLGRDSRPGQDKSLSNTPNTGGYQQ
;
A
#
# COMPACT_ATOMS: atom_id res chain seq x y z
N MET A 1 19.67 -14.75 14.58
CA MET A 1 20.40 -13.64 13.93
C MET A 1 19.81 -12.34 14.42
N ILE A 2 20.62 -11.36 14.81
CA ILE A 2 20.21 -10.05 15.31
C ILE A 2 19.57 -9.28 14.16
N ASN A 3 18.36 -8.73 14.37
CA ASN A 3 17.69 -7.83 13.41
C ASN A 3 17.56 -6.43 14.03
N PRO A 4 18.55 -5.53 13.79
CA PRO A 4 18.60 -4.21 14.42
C PRO A 4 17.34 -3.37 14.24
N LEU A 5 16.68 -3.48 13.07
CA LEU A 5 15.42 -2.78 12.82
C LEU A 5 14.30 -3.31 13.73
N ALA A 6 14.12 -4.63 13.78
CA ALA A 6 13.08 -5.24 14.61
C ALA A 6 13.35 -4.99 16.11
N GLU A 7 14.61 -5.09 16.53
CA GLU A 7 15.02 -4.83 17.93
C GLU A 7 14.79 -3.36 18.34
N ALA A 8 15.18 -2.40 17.49
CA ALA A 8 14.95 -0.98 17.78
C ALA A 8 13.45 -0.69 17.93
N VAL A 9 12.64 -1.23 17.03
CA VAL A 9 11.18 -1.08 17.06
C VAL A 9 10.57 -1.74 18.30
N GLN A 10 10.98 -2.94 18.68
CA GLN A 10 10.51 -3.65 19.88
C GLN A 10 10.91 -2.93 21.17
N ALA A 11 12.13 -2.41 21.21
CA ALA A 11 12.65 -1.63 22.32
C ALA A 11 12.06 -0.20 22.41
N ARG A 12 11.18 0.17 21.48
CA ARG A 12 10.62 1.55 21.33
C ARG A 12 11.71 2.62 21.25
N ARG A 13 12.85 2.27 20.68
CA ARG A 13 13.95 3.20 20.43
C ARG A 13 13.76 3.85 19.08
N PHE A 14 13.77 5.19 19.03
CA PHE A 14 13.68 5.92 17.77
C PHE A 14 14.82 5.51 16.84
N CYS A 15 14.50 5.06 15.63
CA CYS A 15 15.47 4.49 14.71
C CYS A 15 15.44 5.18 13.34
N TYR A 16 16.54 5.06 12.60
CA TYR A 16 16.68 5.64 11.27
C TYR A 16 16.87 4.55 10.22
N VAL A 17 16.09 4.64 9.16
CA VAL A 17 16.23 3.80 7.95
C VAL A 17 16.50 4.72 6.77
N VAL A 18 17.45 4.40 5.93
CA VAL A 18 17.81 5.22 4.76
C VAL A 18 17.42 4.52 3.48
N GLU A 19 16.79 5.27 2.57
CA GLU A 19 16.43 4.77 1.24
C GLU A 19 17.67 4.59 0.36
N LEU A 20 17.84 3.39 -0.21
CA LEU A 20 18.86 3.04 -1.18
C LEU A 20 18.21 2.82 -2.54
N VAL A 21 18.31 3.82 -3.42
CA VAL A 21 17.67 3.76 -4.74
C VAL A 21 18.52 2.91 -5.70
N ALA A 22 18.09 1.66 -5.89
CA ALA A 22 18.68 0.69 -6.82
C ALA A 22 18.15 0.90 -8.26
N SER A 23 18.31 2.10 -8.82
CA SER A 23 17.83 2.43 -10.17
C SER A 23 18.81 1.95 -11.25
N ALA A 24 18.30 1.79 -12.50
CA ALA A 24 19.14 1.48 -13.65
C ALA A 24 20.16 2.59 -13.99
N MET A 25 19.92 3.83 -13.53
CA MET A 25 20.79 5.00 -13.78
C MET A 25 21.97 5.08 -12.81
N LYS A 26 21.94 4.37 -11.68
CA LYS A 26 23.05 4.34 -10.71
C LYS A 26 23.87 3.08 -10.91
N ARG A 27 25.21 3.23 -10.85
CA ARG A 27 26.09 2.06 -10.79
C ARG A 27 25.90 1.38 -9.43
N GLU A 28 25.85 0.06 -9.42
CA GLU A 28 25.74 -0.71 -8.17
C GLU A 28 26.84 -0.37 -7.17
N ALA A 29 28.09 -0.19 -7.66
CA ALA A 29 29.22 0.26 -6.83
C ALA A 29 28.90 1.52 -6.01
N GLN A 30 28.22 2.50 -6.60
CA GLN A 30 27.83 3.72 -5.89
C GLN A 30 26.83 3.46 -4.77
N VAL A 31 25.87 2.53 -5.00
CA VAL A 31 24.90 2.13 -3.95
C VAL A 31 25.62 1.43 -2.80
N LEU A 32 26.62 0.60 -3.11
CA LEU A 32 27.40 -0.11 -2.12
C LEU A 32 28.36 0.77 -1.32
N GLU A 33 28.96 1.79 -1.96
CA GLU A 33 29.75 2.82 -1.28
C GLU A 33 28.90 3.62 -0.28
N ILE A 34 27.69 4.03 -0.70
CA ILE A 34 26.72 4.68 0.16
C ILE A 34 26.35 3.77 1.33
N ALA A 35 26.05 2.50 1.07
CA ALA A 35 25.71 1.54 2.12
C ALA A 35 26.84 1.36 3.14
N ALA A 36 28.08 1.28 2.69
CA ALA A 36 29.25 1.18 3.56
C ALA A 36 29.42 2.44 4.43
N SER A 37 29.25 3.64 3.86
CA SER A 37 29.32 4.91 4.60
C SER A 37 28.21 5.01 5.64
N LEU A 38 27.00 4.60 5.30
CA LEU A 38 25.86 4.60 6.23
C LEU A 38 26.01 3.57 7.37
N ALA A 39 26.65 2.44 7.10
CA ALA A 39 26.92 1.42 8.13
C ALA A 39 27.88 1.93 9.23
N MET A 40 28.62 3.00 8.98
CA MET A 40 29.47 3.65 9.97
C MET A 40 28.70 4.56 10.95
N LEU A 41 27.43 4.87 10.65
CA LEU A 41 26.58 5.70 11.50
C LEU A 41 25.75 4.78 12.43
N PRO A 42 25.98 4.79 13.76
CA PRO A 42 25.34 3.86 14.69
C PRO A 42 23.84 4.05 14.83
N GLU A 43 23.32 5.21 14.44
CA GLU A 43 21.90 5.52 14.46
C GLU A 43 21.12 4.86 13.32
N ILE A 44 21.82 4.47 12.22
CA ILE A 44 21.21 3.85 11.06
C ILE A 44 21.07 2.35 11.27
N VAL A 45 19.83 1.88 11.40
CA VAL A 45 19.55 0.46 11.68
C VAL A 45 19.29 -0.37 10.43
N ALA A 46 18.97 0.27 9.28
CA ALA A 46 18.75 -0.44 8.03
C ALA A 46 18.87 0.47 6.80
N GLY A 47 19.23 -0.13 5.66
CA GLY A 47 19.12 0.47 4.33
C GLY A 47 17.95 -0.13 3.55
N SER A 48 17.04 0.70 3.07
CA SER A 48 15.84 0.24 2.36
C SER A 48 16.10 0.19 0.85
N VAL A 49 16.28 -1.02 0.32
CA VAL A 49 16.63 -1.26 -1.09
C VAL A 49 15.38 -1.21 -1.94
N THR A 50 15.28 -0.18 -2.81
CA THR A 50 14.09 0.03 -3.64
C THR A 50 13.97 -1.00 -4.76
N SER A 51 12.73 -1.30 -5.14
CA SER A 51 12.38 -2.10 -6.31
C SER A 51 11.34 -1.35 -7.12
N TYR A 52 11.57 -1.24 -8.42
CA TYR A 52 10.62 -0.66 -9.38
C TYR A 52 10.17 0.78 -9.04
N ALA A 53 11.08 1.59 -8.52
CA ALA A 53 10.79 2.96 -8.09
C ALA A 53 10.32 3.83 -9.27
N GLY A 54 9.18 4.53 -9.09
CA GLY A 54 8.58 5.40 -10.11
C GLY A 54 8.13 4.66 -11.37
N GLY A 55 7.75 3.38 -11.27
CA GLY A 55 7.25 2.58 -12.39
C GLY A 55 8.32 2.16 -13.40
N ARG A 56 9.60 2.15 -13.02
CA ARG A 56 10.72 1.79 -13.90
C ARG A 56 11.52 0.61 -13.36
N PHE A 57 12.00 -0.24 -14.27
CA PHE A 57 12.92 -1.31 -13.90
C PHE A 57 14.24 -0.72 -13.38
N GLY A 58 14.76 -1.33 -12.31
CA GLY A 58 16.02 -1.01 -11.69
C GLY A 58 16.95 -2.23 -11.68
N GLN A 59 17.89 -2.21 -10.73
CA GLN A 59 18.71 -3.38 -10.44
C GLN A 59 17.90 -4.42 -9.67
N ASP A 60 18.33 -5.69 -9.73
CA ASP A 60 17.70 -6.77 -8.95
C ASP A 60 17.80 -6.47 -7.44
N PRO A 61 16.68 -6.26 -6.74
CA PRO A 61 16.70 -5.86 -5.34
C PRO A 61 17.28 -6.94 -4.42
N LEU A 62 17.17 -8.22 -4.75
CA LEU A 62 17.72 -9.32 -3.94
C LEU A 62 19.26 -9.32 -4.02
N ARG A 63 19.79 -9.15 -5.23
CA ARG A 63 21.23 -9.07 -5.46
C ARG A 63 21.83 -7.85 -4.77
N VAL A 64 21.21 -6.68 -4.93
CA VAL A 64 21.67 -5.45 -4.29
C VAL A 64 21.59 -5.55 -2.77
N ALA A 65 20.50 -6.08 -2.22
CA ALA A 65 20.33 -6.27 -0.78
C ALA A 65 21.39 -7.21 -0.17
N THR A 66 21.71 -8.30 -0.87
CA THR A 66 22.80 -9.21 -0.45
C THR A 66 24.15 -8.48 -0.40
N ALA A 67 24.44 -7.67 -1.41
CA ALA A 67 25.68 -6.90 -1.46
C ALA A 67 25.71 -5.75 -0.42
N VAL A 68 24.57 -5.12 -0.12
CA VAL A 68 24.42 -4.11 0.95
C VAL A 68 24.69 -4.74 2.31
N ARG A 69 24.12 -5.94 2.57
CA ARG A 69 24.42 -6.69 3.81
C ARG A 69 25.90 -6.99 3.97
N ALA A 70 26.58 -7.35 2.90
CA ALA A 70 28.03 -7.61 2.92
C ALA A 70 28.85 -6.36 3.25
N ARG A 71 28.28 -5.14 3.13
CA ARG A 71 28.88 -3.87 3.55
C ARG A 71 28.53 -3.46 4.99
N GLY A 72 27.89 -4.34 5.77
CA GLY A 72 27.58 -4.12 7.17
C GLY A 72 26.24 -3.43 7.44
N LEU A 73 25.48 -3.05 6.40
CA LEU A 73 24.16 -2.43 6.58
C LEU A 73 23.04 -3.46 6.40
N VAL A 74 22.14 -3.55 7.39
CA VAL A 74 20.99 -4.47 7.31
C VAL A 74 20.02 -4.01 6.23
N PRO A 75 19.67 -4.82 5.23
CA PRO A 75 18.74 -4.42 4.19
C PRO A 75 17.28 -4.57 4.63
N ASN A 76 16.43 -3.62 4.22
CA ASN A 76 14.98 -3.74 4.17
C ASN A 76 14.58 -3.77 2.69
N VAL A 77 14.12 -4.93 2.21
CA VAL A 77 13.97 -5.19 0.78
C VAL A 77 12.57 -4.84 0.32
N HIS A 78 12.44 -3.95 -0.68
CA HIS A 78 11.16 -3.69 -1.31
C HIS A 78 10.70 -4.91 -2.12
N LEU A 79 9.52 -5.40 -1.82
CA LEU A 79 8.85 -6.46 -2.58
C LEU A 79 7.53 -5.89 -3.13
N THR A 80 7.44 -5.81 -4.45
CA THR A 80 6.29 -5.21 -5.15
C THR A 80 5.45 -6.25 -5.88
N CYS A 81 4.16 -5.97 -6.03
CA CYS A 81 3.22 -6.85 -6.73
C CYS A 81 3.05 -6.49 -8.21
N VAL A 82 3.71 -5.44 -8.70
CA VAL A 82 3.42 -4.88 -10.03
C VAL A 82 3.88 -5.78 -11.17
N ASN A 83 5.06 -6.41 -11.06
CA ASN A 83 5.69 -7.14 -12.15
C ASN A 83 5.66 -8.66 -11.99
N ASP A 84 5.40 -9.14 -10.78
CA ASP A 84 5.53 -10.53 -10.41
C ASP A 84 4.16 -11.17 -10.15
N ASP A 85 3.94 -12.33 -10.74
CA ASP A 85 2.83 -13.19 -10.36
C ASP A 85 3.08 -13.83 -8.98
N ARG A 86 2.07 -14.49 -8.45
CA ARG A 86 2.14 -15.15 -7.13
C ARG A 86 3.27 -16.19 -7.05
N ARG A 87 3.55 -16.91 -8.14
CA ARG A 87 4.61 -17.95 -8.17
C ARG A 87 5.98 -17.30 -8.04
N LYS A 88 6.19 -16.20 -8.79
CA LYS A 88 7.44 -15.44 -8.72
C LYS A 88 7.63 -14.78 -7.36
N ILE A 89 6.56 -14.19 -6.78
CA ILE A 89 6.58 -13.64 -5.42
C ILE A 89 6.98 -14.71 -4.40
N LEU A 90 6.39 -15.91 -4.46
CA LEU A 90 6.76 -17.02 -3.59
C LEU A 90 8.22 -17.46 -3.80
N SER A 91 8.70 -17.49 -5.04
CA SER A 91 10.11 -17.77 -5.36
C SER A 91 11.03 -16.70 -4.75
N ASN A 92 10.69 -15.42 -4.87
CA ASN A 92 11.45 -14.32 -4.27
C ASN A 92 11.47 -14.43 -2.72
N LEU A 93 10.35 -14.77 -2.08
CA LEU A 93 10.29 -14.98 -0.63
C LEU A 93 11.17 -16.16 -0.18
N LYS A 94 11.19 -17.26 -0.93
CA LYS A 94 12.11 -18.40 -0.69
C LYS A 94 13.57 -17.98 -0.86
N ALA A 95 13.89 -17.19 -1.88
CA ALA A 95 15.24 -16.66 -2.09
C ALA A 95 15.66 -15.72 -0.94
N LEU A 96 14.78 -14.81 -0.48
CA LEU A 96 15.02 -13.99 0.70
C LEU A 96 15.30 -14.82 1.94
N THR A 97 14.57 -15.92 2.14
CA THR A 97 14.80 -16.85 3.25
C THR A 97 16.18 -17.51 3.14
N ALA A 98 16.55 -18.01 1.96
CA ALA A 98 17.84 -18.66 1.72
C ALA A 98 19.02 -17.67 1.89
N LEU A 99 18.81 -16.40 1.60
CA LEU A 99 19.77 -15.33 1.78
C LEU A 99 19.71 -14.70 3.18
N GLU A 100 18.84 -15.17 4.07
CA GLU A 100 18.60 -14.62 5.42
C GLU A 100 18.29 -13.11 5.44
N LEU A 101 17.53 -12.66 4.45
CA LEU A 101 17.06 -11.27 4.29
C LEU A 101 15.63 -11.18 4.80
N PHE A 102 15.44 -10.91 6.09
CA PHE A 102 14.13 -11.06 6.74
C PHE A 102 13.33 -9.75 6.85
N ASN A 103 13.92 -8.58 6.57
CA ASN A 103 13.15 -7.33 6.51
C ASN A 103 12.61 -7.13 5.10
N VAL A 104 11.28 -7.05 4.99
CA VAL A 104 10.57 -6.89 3.72
C VAL A 104 9.65 -5.69 3.78
N PHE A 105 9.75 -4.78 2.82
CA PHE A 105 8.80 -3.70 2.63
C PHE A 105 7.77 -4.10 1.57
N ALA A 106 6.60 -4.55 2.02
CA ALA A 106 5.53 -5.08 1.17
C ALA A 106 4.71 -3.95 0.52
N LEU A 107 4.82 -3.82 -0.79
CA LEU A 107 4.23 -2.74 -1.58
C LEU A 107 3.37 -3.28 -2.74
N THR A 108 2.36 -2.51 -3.16
CA THR A 108 1.65 -2.79 -4.41
C THR A 108 2.53 -2.51 -5.63
N GLY A 109 3.31 -1.45 -5.57
CA GLY A 109 4.15 -0.93 -6.64
C GLY A 109 3.46 0.12 -7.51
N ASP A 110 4.27 0.97 -8.16
CA ASP A 110 3.81 1.98 -9.09
C ASP A 110 3.38 1.35 -10.42
N TYR A 111 2.46 1.98 -11.14
CA TYR A 111 2.09 1.52 -12.47
C TYR A 111 3.27 1.74 -13.44
N PRO A 112 3.50 0.84 -14.43
CA PRO A 112 4.61 1.00 -15.38
C PRO A 112 4.59 2.36 -16.08
N ALA A 113 5.73 3.06 -16.06
CA ALA A 113 5.89 4.33 -16.74
C ALA A 113 6.02 4.15 -18.27
N GLU A 114 6.41 2.96 -18.72
CA GLU A 114 6.60 2.61 -20.12
C GLU A 114 5.41 1.78 -20.63
N SER A 115 4.83 2.20 -21.76
CA SER A 115 3.64 1.58 -22.35
C SER A 115 3.86 0.13 -22.83
N GLN A 116 5.11 -0.32 -22.94
CA GLN A 116 5.44 -1.67 -23.39
C GLN A 116 5.34 -2.74 -22.29
N SER A 117 5.32 -2.33 -21.03
CA SER A 117 5.23 -3.25 -19.89
C SER A 117 3.79 -3.40 -19.43
N LYS A 118 3.27 -4.63 -19.43
CA LYS A 118 1.98 -4.94 -18.82
C LYS A 118 2.18 -5.30 -17.35
N PRO A 119 1.51 -4.60 -16.42
CA PRO A 119 1.58 -4.96 -15.02
C PRO A 119 0.83 -6.26 -14.74
N VAL A 120 1.25 -6.98 -13.71
CA VAL A 120 0.65 -8.25 -13.30
C VAL A 120 -0.41 -8.04 -12.22
N PHE A 121 -0.05 -7.40 -11.12
CA PHE A 121 -0.91 -7.17 -9.95
C PHE A 121 -1.74 -8.40 -9.54
N ASP A 122 -1.09 -9.57 -9.45
CA ASP A 122 -1.76 -10.80 -9.01
C ASP A 122 -2.13 -10.75 -7.52
N LEU A 123 -1.39 -9.96 -6.76
CA LEU A 123 -1.66 -9.61 -5.37
C LEU A 123 -1.72 -8.08 -5.21
N ASP A 124 -2.43 -7.61 -4.19
CA ASP A 124 -2.22 -6.28 -3.63
C ASP A 124 -1.33 -6.36 -2.37
N SER A 125 -0.92 -5.20 -1.82
CA SER A 125 -0.03 -5.18 -0.65
C SER A 125 -0.62 -5.86 0.60
N VAL A 126 -1.94 -5.86 0.78
CA VAL A 126 -2.59 -6.54 1.93
C VAL A 126 -2.49 -8.05 1.76
N GLN A 127 -2.73 -8.54 0.55
CA GLN A 127 -2.63 -9.96 0.20
C GLN A 127 -1.17 -10.45 0.26
N LEU A 128 -0.22 -9.61 -0.15
CA LEU A 128 1.21 -9.91 -0.02
C LEU A 128 1.61 -10.05 1.46
N ILE A 129 1.18 -9.13 2.32
CA ILE A 129 1.43 -9.18 3.76
C ILE A 129 0.83 -10.47 4.35
N ALA A 130 -0.42 -10.80 4.01
CA ALA A 130 -1.07 -12.03 4.47
C ALA A 130 -0.31 -13.30 4.03
N LEU A 131 0.20 -13.32 2.79
CA LEU A 131 1.03 -14.42 2.29
C LEU A 131 2.33 -14.59 3.10
N ILE A 132 3.03 -13.48 3.39
CA ILE A 132 4.26 -13.52 4.20
C ILE A 132 3.95 -13.93 5.64
N ALA A 133 2.86 -13.41 6.23
CA ALA A 133 2.43 -13.78 7.57
C ALA A 133 2.09 -15.27 7.68
N LYS A 134 1.47 -15.84 6.64
CA LYS A 134 1.22 -17.28 6.56
C LYS A 134 2.53 -18.09 6.51
N MET A 135 3.48 -17.70 5.65
CA MET A 135 4.79 -18.36 5.59
C MET A 135 5.50 -18.29 6.94
N ARG A 136 5.43 -17.13 7.63
CA ARG A 136 5.99 -16.97 8.98
C ARG A 136 5.35 -17.96 9.97
N ALA A 137 4.03 -18.11 9.94
CA ALA A 137 3.31 -19.00 10.85
C ALA A 137 3.58 -20.48 10.56
N GLU A 138 3.68 -20.88 9.29
CA GLU A 138 3.87 -22.29 8.88
C GLU A 138 5.33 -22.77 8.98
N SER A 139 6.29 -21.88 8.75
CA SER A 139 7.71 -22.25 8.61
C SER A 139 8.61 -21.68 9.72
N GLY A 140 8.06 -20.86 10.64
CA GLY A 140 8.84 -20.20 11.69
C GLY A 140 9.84 -19.15 11.19
N ILE A 141 9.79 -18.76 9.90
CA ILE A 141 10.72 -17.80 9.29
C ILE A 141 10.47 -16.41 9.89
N PRO A 142 11.50 -15.73 10.44
CA PRO A 142 11.34 -14.49 11.20
C PRO A 142 11.20 -13.25 10.32
N PHE A 143 10.32 -13.27 9.30
CA PHE A 143 10.07 -12.09 8.49
C PHE A 143 9.53 -10.93 9.32
N HIS A 144 10.17 -9.76 9.21
CA HIS A 144 9.71 -8.48 9.72
C HIS A 144 9.16 -7.65 8.55
N VAL A 145 7.85 -7.43 8.55
CA VAL A 145 7.13 -6.89 7.39
C VAL A 145 6.79 -5.43 7.63
N ALA A 146 7.42 -4.56 6.88
CA ALA A 146 7.04 -3.15 6.76
C ALA A 146 5.95 -2.96 5.70
N THR A 147 5.10 -1.95 5.88
CA THR A 147 4.07 -1.56 4.92
C THR A 147 3.96 -0.05 4.79
N ALA A 148 3.42 0.46 3.67
CA ALA A 148 3.21 1.88 3.46
C ALA A 148 1.84 2.35 3.98
N VAL A 149 1.79 3.60 4.47
CA VAL A 149 0.56 4.38 4.70
C VAL A 149 0.72 5.76 4.07
N SER A 150 -0.33 6.33 3.49
CA SER A 150 -0.29 7.65 2.85
C SER A 150 -1.21 8.62 3.59
N PRO A 151 -0.73 9.33 4.64
CA PRO A 151 -1.54 10.29 5.37
C PRO A 151 -1.76 11.61 4.59
N PHE A 152 -0.87 11.94 3.65
CA PHE A 152 -0.88 13.19 2.90
C PHE A 152 -1.94 13.17 1.78
N LYS A 153 -3.18 12.85 2.16
CA LYS A 153 -4.37 12.90 1.31
C LYS A 153 -5.28 14.01 1.79
N TYR A 154 -5.70 14.86 0.87
CA TYR A 154 -6.44 16.07 1.16
C TYR A 154 -7.90 16.02 0.67
N ALA A 155 -8.32 14.91 0.07
CA ALA A 155 -9.72 14.56 -0.08
C ALA A 155 -10.13 13.58 1.02
N ARG A 156 -11.35 13.72 1.52
CA ARG A 156 -11.84 12.98 2.70
C ARG A 156 -11.81 11.47 2.49
N GLU A 157 -12.37 11.01 1.40
CA GLU A 157 -12.48 9.59 1.06
C GLU A 157 -11.10 8.96 0.83
N ASP A 158 -10.20 9.69 0.15
CA ASP A 158 -8.81 9.24 -0.03
C ASP A 158 -8.09 9.07 1.32
N CYS A 159 -8.23 10.06 2.22
CA CYS A 159 -7.57 10.06 3.51
C CYS A 159 -8.08 8.91 4.39
N LEU A 160 -9.40 8.84 4.60
CA LEU A 160 -10.01 7.87 5.51
C LEU A 160 -9.80 6.43 5.02
N TYR A 161 -9.86 6.19 3.71
CA TYR A 161 -9.64 4.84 3.21
C TYR A 161 -8.18 4.39 3.31
N GLN A 162 -7.19 5.29 3.24
CA GLN A 162 -5.79 4.95 3.52
C GLN A 162 -5.61 4.46 4.96
N TYR A 163 -6.30 5.08 5.92
CA TYR A 163 -6.26 4.67 7.32
C TYR A 163 -6.94 3.30 7.53
N LEU A 164 -8.13 3.09 6.96
CA LEU A 164 -8.80 1.78 6.98
C LEU A 164 -7.94 0.69 6.34
N LYS A 165 -7.24 1.01 5.24
CA LYS A 165 -6.33 0.07 4.60
C LYS A 165 -5.11 -0.25 5.47
N LEU A 166 -4.62 0.71 6.25
CA LEU A 166 -3.56 0.46 7.24
C LEU A 166 -4.04 -0.54 8.29
N GLU A 167 -5.27 -0.39 8.82
CA GLU A 167 -5.85 -1.36 9.75
C GLU A 167 -5.87 -2.78 9.14
N LYS A 168 -6.28 -2.92 7.87
CA LYS A 168 -6.25 -4.21 7.16
C LYS A 168 -4.85 -4.78 7.03
N LYS A 169 -3.85 -3.95 6.75
CA LYS A 169 -2.45 -4.37 6.64
C LYS A 169 -1.90 -4.85 7.98
N VAL A 170 -2.23 -4.16 9.06
CA VAL A 170 -1.86 -4.56 10.42
C VAL A 170 -2.54 -5.89 10.79
N ALA A 171 -3.84 -6.02 10.54
CA ALA A 171 -4.58 -7.26 10.76
C ALA A 171 -4.05 -8.43 9.90
N ALA A 172 -3.53 -8.15 8.70
CA ALA A 172 -2.88 -9.14 7.85
C ALA A 172 -1.47 -9.55 8.31
N GLY A 173 -0.87 -8.86 9.29
CA GLY A 173 0.39 -9.24 9.92
C GLY A 173 1.58 -8.33 9.66
N ALA A 174 1.36 -7.06 9.24
CA ALA A 174 2.43 -6.06 9.16
C ALA A 174 2.97 -5.73 10.56
N ASN A 175 4.30 -5.62 10.67
CA ASN A 175 5.01 -5.33 11.92
C ASN A 175 5.37 -3.85 12.07
N LEU A 176 5.44 -3.12 10.96
CA LEU A 176 5.91 -1.74 10.87
C LEU A 176 5.16 -1.01 9.75
N ALA A 177 4.80 0.24 9.97
CA ALA A 177 4.31 1.12 8.92
C ALA A 177 5.34 2.21 8.58
N ILE A 178 5.39 2.62 7.31
CA ILE A 178 6.22 3.74 6.84
C ILE A 178 5.29 4.70 6.11
N THR A 179 5.35 5.99 6.47
CA THR A 179 4.50 6.97 5.78
C THR A 179 4.99 7.25 4.36
N GLN A 180 4.09 7.69 3.50
CA GLN A 180 4.48 8.34 2.25
C GLN A 180 5.19 9.67 2.55
N VAL A 181 5.88 10.21 1.55
CA VAL A 181 6.53 11.53 1.58
C VAL A 181 5.49 12.65 1.74
N GLY A 182 5.78 13.61 2.63
CA GLY A 182 4.97 14.82 2.79
C GLY A 182 5.57 15.80 3.78
N TRP A 183 5.10 17.05 3.72
CA TRP A 183 5.67 18.18 4.48
C TRP A 183 4.57 18.96 5.25
N ASP A 184 3.53 18.27 5.66
CA ASP A 184 2.46 18.84 6.49
C ASP A 184 2.42 18.14 7.86
N ALA A 185 2.95 18.77 8.87
CA ALA A 185 3.01 18.24 10.23
C ALA A 185 1.62 17.87 10.78
N ARG A 186 0.55 18.57 10.39
CA ARG A 186 -0.82 18.25 10.79
C ARG A 186 -1.24 16.84 10.38
N LYS A 187 -0.75 16.35 9.24
CA LYS A 187 -1.03 14.99 8.76
C LYS A 187 -0.27 13.92 9.55
N PHE A 188 0.91 14.23 10.08
CA PHE A 188 1.60 13.34 11.03
C PHE A 188 0.85 13.29 12.37
N VAL A 189 0.42 14.45 12.89
CA VAL A 189 -0.42 14.55 14.11
C VAL A 189 -1.72 13.76 13.91
N GLU A 190 -2.40 13.96 12.79
CA GLU A 190 -3.66 13.29 12.43
C GLU A 190 -3.51 11.76 12.42
N LEU A 191 -2.49 11.24 11.74
CA LEU A 191 -2.24 9.79 11.69
C LEU A 191 -1.94 9.23 13.08
N LYS A 192 -1.07 9.89 13.85
CA LYS A 192 -0.74 9.43 15.20
C LYS A 192 -1.96 9.39 16.10
N ARG A 193 -2.75 10.45 16.12
CA ARG A 193 -4.01 10.51 16.87
C ARG A 193 -5.00 9.42 16.43
N TYR A 194 -5.12 9.16 15.12
CA TYR A 194 -5.97 8.10 14.58
C TYR A 194 -5.59 6.72 15.11
N LEU A 195 -4.29 6.43 15.14
CA LEU A 195 -3.75 5.16 15.65
C LEU A 195 -3.99 5.00 17.16
N ASP A 196 -3.74 6.06 17.94
CA ASP A 196 -3.88 6.05 19.40
C ASP A 196 -5.35 5.87 19.81
N GLU A 197 -6.27 6.65 19.23
CA GLU A 197 -7.70 6.56 19.53
C GLU A 197 -8.32 5.18 19.22
N ARG A 198 -7.71 4.44 18.30
CA ARG A 198 -8.17 3.08 17.90
C ARG A 198 -7.33 1.94 18.46
N ALA A 199 -6.38 2.26 19.33
CA ALA A 199 -5.44 1.30 19.92
C ALA A 199 -4.74 0.42 18.86
N ILE A 200 -4.38 1.01 17.69
CA ILE A 200 -3.65 0.33 16.64
C ILE A 200 -2.17 0.40 16.98
N GLY A 201 -1.66 -0.65 17.61
CA GLY A 201 -0.31 -0.72 18.17
C GLY A 201 0.82 -0.88 17.14
N VAL A 202 0.63 -0.54 15.86
CA VAL A 202 1.68 -0.64 14.86
C VAL A 202 2.68 0.51 15.00
N PRO A 203 4.00 0.22 15.13
CA PRO A 203 5.04 1.25 15.07
C PRO A 203 5.05 1.93 13.70
N VAL A 204 5.32 3.24 13.66
CA VAL A 204 5.34 4.01 12.39
C VAL A 204 6.66 4.76 12.26
N LEU A 205 7.32 4.61 11.10
CA LEU A 205 8.39 5.50 10.67
C LEU A 205 7.80 6.62 9.81
N GLY A 206 8.14 7.87 10.12
CA GLY A 206 7.80 8.99 9.27
C GLY A 206 8.78 9.11 8.10
N ASN A 207 8.27 9.30 6.87
CA ASN A 207 9.15 9.54 5.73
C ASN A 207 9.65 11.00 5.76
N VAL A 208 10.97 11.14 5.70
CA VAL A 208 11.70 12.41 5.73
C VAL A 208 12.50 12.53 4.43
N TYR A 209 12.07 13.41 3.54
CA TYR A 209 12.68 13.54 2.23
C TYR A 209 13.41 14.87 2.08
N VAL A 210 14.71 14.83 1.79
CA VAL A 210 15.54 16.01 1.52
C VAL A 210 15.19 16.53 0.13
N LEU A 211 14.27 17.49 0.07
CA LEU A 211 13.57 17.91 -1.14
C LEU A 211 14.31 19.06 -1.81
N GLY A 212 14.98 18.76 -2.93
CA GLY A 212 15.57 19.76 -3.81
C GLY A 212 14.57 20.28 -4.86
N ARG A 213 14.89 21.42 -5.48
CA ARG A 213 14.03 22.16 -6.42
C ARG A 213 13.46 21.29 -7.55
N ARG A 214 14.30 20.52 -8.26
CA ARG A 214 13.84 19.67 -9.38
C ARG A 214 12.84 18.59 -8.93
N ALA A 215 13.06 18.02 -7.75
CA ALA A 215 12.17 17.03 -7.19
C ALA A 215 10.83 17.68 -6.76
N ALA A 216 10.86 18.85 -6.14
CA ALA A 216 9.67 19.62 -5.76
C ALA A 216 8.80 19.96 -6.96
N GLU A 217 9.38 20.46 -8.05
CA GLU A 217 8.68 20.77 -9.30
C GLU A 217 8.03 19.53 -9.96
N ARG A 218 8.66 18.35 -9.84
CA ARG A 218 8.08 17.08 -10.30
C ARG A 218 6.96 16.61 -9.39
N MET A 219 7.14 16.69 -8.07
CA MET A 219 6.12 16.29 -7.10
C MET A 219 4.90 17.22 -7.12
N ALA A 220 5.06 18.51 -7.47
CA ALA A 220 3.93 19.39 -7.72
C ALA A 220 3.03 18.92 -8.87
N LYS A 221 3.59 18.16 -9.82
CA LYS A 221 2.87 17.51 -10.93
C LYS A 221 2.39 16.08 -10.59
N GLY A 222 2.49 15.67 -9.32
CA GLY A 222 2.11 14.31 -8.90
C GLY A 222 3.08 13.20 -9.34
N LEU A 223 4.36 13.51 -9.56
CA LEU A 223 5.38 12.55 -9.98
C LEU A 223 6.54 12.47 -8.97
N PRO A 224 6.85 11.26 -8.42
CA PRO A 224 6.17 9.97 -8.66
C PRO A 224 4.76 9.91 -8.05
N PRO A 225 3.92 8.95 -8.48
CA PRO A 225 2.57 8.81 -7.94
C PRO A 225 2.52 8.74 -6.42
N GLY A 226 1.54 9.40 -5.83
CA GLY A 226 1.38 9.46 -4.37
C GLY A 226 2.26 10.47 -3.64
N CYS A 227 3.26 11.05 -4.29
CA CYS A 227 4.06 12.16 -3.77
C CYS A 227 3.54 13.48 -4.32
N TRP A 228 3.32 14.44 -3.41
CA TRP A 228 2.83 15.76 -3.80
C TRP A 228 3.49 16.86 -2.97
N ALA A 229 3.93 17.91 -3.66
CA ALA A 229 4.45 19.14 -3.06
C ALA A 229 3.48 20.29 -3.34
N SER A 230 3.05 21.00 -2.30
CA SER A 230 2.13 22.12 -2.45
C SER A 230 2.77 23.29 -3.20
N PRO A 231 1.97 24.15 -3.86
CA PRO A 231 2.50 25.35 -4.50
C PRO A 231 3.32 26.24 -3.55
N ALA A 232 2.89 26.34 -2.29
CA ALA A 232 3.60 27.08 -1.25
C ALA A 232 4.98 26.49 -0.97
N LEU A 233 5.10 25.16 -0.86
CA LEU A 233 6.38 24.49 -0.67
C LEU A 233 7.32 24.67 -1.86
N VAL A 234 6.79 24.54 -3.08
CA VAL A 234 7.58 24.73 -4.31
C VAL A 234 8.12 26.14 -4.39
N GLU A 235 7.32 27.16 -4.09
CA GLU A 235 7.74 28.57 -4.08
C GLU A 235 8.80 28.84 -3.01
N THR A 236 8.62 28.26 -1.81
CA THR A 236 9.61 28.35 -0.73
C THR A 236 10.95 27.75 -1.18
N ILE A 237 10.96 26.53 -1.74
CA ILE A 237 12.17 25.87 -2.21
C ILE A 237 12.82 26.63 -3.39
N ARG A 238 12.03 27.25 -4.24
CA ARG A 238 12.55 28.07 -5.33
C ARG A 238 13.36 29.26 -4.79
N LYS A 239 12.81 29.99 -3.82
CA LYS A 239 13.52 31.09 -3.13
C LYS A 239 14.77 30.62 -2.41
N GLU A 240 14.69 29.52 -1.66
CA GLU A 240 15.83 28.92 -0.97
C GLU A 240 16.94 28.54 -1.95
N SER A 241 16.60 28.06 -3.15
CA SER A 241 17.59 27.68 -4.16
C SER A 241 18.37 28.83 -4.77
N GLU A 242 18.02 30.09 -4.46
CA GLU A 242 18.75 31.31 -4.85
C GLU A 242 19.95 31.56 -3.90
N ALA A 243 20.03 30.88 -2.76
CA ALA A 243 21.16 30.97 -1.84
C ALA A 243 22.46 30.40 -2.48
N PRO A 244 23.65 30.83 -2.01
CA PRO A 244 24.94 30.38 -2.57
C PRO A 244 25.16 28.87 -2.55
N ASP A 245 24.57 28.17 -1.57
CA ASP A 245 24.60 26.71 -1.43
C ASP A 245 23.53 25.98 -2.25
N GLY A 246 22.76 26.71 -3.07
CA GLY A 246 21.63 26.16 -3.85
C GLY A 246 20.49 25.64 -2.95
N GLY A 247 20.35 26.17 -1.73
CA GLY A 247 19.34 25.81 -0.75
C GLY A 247 19.60 24.47 -0.05
N LEU A 248 20.88 24.06 0.03
CA LEU A 248 21.24 22.80 0.70
C LEU A 248 20.91 22.86 2.19
N GLU A 249 21.35 23.90 2.89
CA GLU A 249 21.14 24.05 4.33
C GLU A 249 19.63 24.11 4.65
N ALA A 250 18.85 24.87 3.90
CA ALA A 250 17.41 24.99 4.11
C ALA A 250 16.67 23.64 3.99
N ARG A 251 17.07 22.79 3.02
CA ARG A 251 16.45 21.46 2.86
C ARG A 251 16.91 20.46 3.91
N LEU A 252 18.15 20.57 4.42
CA LEU A 252 18.63 19.74 5.54
C LEU A 252 17.93 20.16 6.84
N GLU A 253 17.81 21.46 7.11
CA GLU A 253 17.07 21.99 8.25
C GLU A 253 15.60 21.56 8.22
N ARG A 254 14.92 21.60 7.06
CA ARG A 254 13.54 21.11 6.92
C ARG A 254 13.42 19.63 7.24
N ALA A 255 14.38 18.81 6.81
CA ALA A 255 14.44 17.39 7.14
C ALA A 255 14.65 17.17 8.65
N ALA A 256 15.56 17.93 9.29
CA ALA A 256 15.80 17.88 10.71
C ALA A 256 14.55 18.27 11.54
N ARG A 257 13.84 19.33 11.14
CA ARG A 257 12.55 19.71 11.75
C ARG A 257 11.50 18.62 11.64
N THR A 258 11.43 17.95 10.49
CA THR A 258 10.49 16.83 10.31
C THR A 258 10.83 15.70 11.30
N ILE A 259 12.10 15.35 11.49
CA ILE A 259 12.50 14.34 12.48
C ILE A 259 12.16 14.79 13.91
N ALA A 260 12.43 16.05 14.27
CA ALA A 260 12.07 16.57 15.59
C ALA A 260 10.56 16.44 15.86
N VAL A 261 9.72 16.76 14.87
CA VAL A 261 8.27 16.57 14.96
C VAL A 261 7.90 15.10 15.16
N LEU A 262 8.50 14.18 14.37
CA LEU A 262 8.24 12.75 14.50
C LEU A 262 8.61 12.22 15.90
N LYS A 263 9.75 12.64 16.44
CA LYS A 263 10.17 12.29 17.81
C LYS A 263 9.18 12.82 18.85
N GLY A 264 8.84 14.11 18.77
CA GLY A 264 7.89 14.75 19.70
C GLY A 264 6.49 14.14 19.67
N LEU A 265 6.07 13.58 18.53
CA LEU A 265 4.80 12.86 18.36
C LEU A 265 4.89 11.39 18.81
N GLY A 266 6.06 10.86 19.13
CA GLY A 266 6.24 9.45 19.52
C GLY A 266 6.15 8.47 18.35
N TYR A 267 6.59 8.86 17.16
CA TYR A 267 6.84 7.92 16.07
C TYR A 267 8.00 6.98 16.41
N ALA A 268 8.04 5.80 15.80
CA ALA A 268 9.09 4.82 16.08
C ALA A 268 10.42 5.14 15.39
N GLY A 269 10.42 6.08 14.44
CA GLY A 269 11.65 6.47 13.75
C GLY A 269 11.39 7.31 12.50
N ALA A 270 12.47 7.51 11.73
CA ALA A 270 12.47 8.22 10.47
C ALA A 270 12.97 7.33 9.32
N TYR A 271 12.30 7.43 8.18
CA TYR A 271 12.72 6.85 6.91
C TYR A 271 13.25 7.97 6.02
N ILE A 272 14.58 8.05 5.84
CA ILE A 272 15.25 9.18 5.19
C ILE A 272 15.48 8.88 3.71
N GLY A 273 15.00 9.77 2.84
CA GLY A 273 15.20 9.75 1.39
C GLY A 273 15.67 11.11 0.84
N GLY A 274 15.93 11.14 -0.46
CA GLY A 274 16.32 12.38 -1.17
C GLY A 274 17.78 12.79 -1.01
N THR A 275 18.52 12.19 -0.10
CA THR A 275 19.98 12.30 0.02
C THR A 275 20.61 10.94 0.27
N HIS A 276 21.85 10.78 -0.19
CA HIS A 276 22.65 9.57 0.02
C HIS A 276 24.04 9.91 0.60
N ASP A 277 24.25 11.16 1.00
CA ASP A 277 25.46 11.63 1.64
C ASP A 277 25.40 11.36 3.15
N ALA A 278 26.34 10.57 3.68
CA ALA A 278 26.36 10.20 5.09
C ALA A 278 26.60 11.41 6.02
N GLY A 279 27.37 12.42 5.54
CA GLY A 279 27.59 13.67 6.29
C GLY A 279 26.31 14.49 6.40
N HIS A 280 25.51 14.59 5.32
CA HIS A 280 24.20 15.24 5.36
C HIS A 280 23.26 14.52 6.31
N ILE A 281 23.26 13.18 6.31
CA ILE A 281 22.39 12.38 7.20
C ILE A 281 22.81 12.58 8.66
N ALA A 282 24.12 12.52 8.96
CA ALA A 282 24.63 12.79 10.30
C ALA A 282 24.26 14.20 10.78
N HIS A 283 24.42 15.21 9.91
CA HIS A 283 24.02 16.59 10.19
C HIS A 283 22.53 16.71 10.50
N ILE A 284 21.65 16.11 9.67
CA ILE A 284 20.20 16.10 9.89
C ILE A 284 19.85 15.46 11.26
N ILE A 285 20.48 14.34 11.61
CA ILE A 285 20.25 13.65 12.88
C ILE A 285 20.67 14.51 14.06
N ALA A 286 21.88 15.09 14.04
CA ALA A 286 22.38 15.97 15.09
C ALA A 286 21.48 17.21 15.25
N ARG A 287 21.14 17.87 14.13
CA ARG A 287 20.28 19.05 14.15
C ARG A 287 18.87 18.74 14.67
N ALA A 288 18.33 17.57 14.33
CA ALA A 288 17.02 17.13 14.85
C ALA A 288 17.03 16.91 16.39
N GLN A 289 18.15 16.48 16.97
CA GLN A 289 18.31 16.36 18.42
C GLN A 289 18.26 17.74 19.10
N GLU A 290 18.89 18.75 18.50
CA GLU A 290 18.83 20.13 19.02
C GLU A 290 17.43 20.72 18.93
N LEU A 291 16.66 20.41 17.92
CA LEU A 291 15.30 20.89 17.68
C LEU A 291 14.23 20.14 18.48
N GLU A 292 14.54 18.95 19.01
CA GLU A 292 13.56 18.08 19.69
C GLU A 292 12.84 18.77 20.86
N PRO A 293 13.50 19.56 21.74
CA PRO A 293 12.80 20.24 22.83
C PRO A 293 11.74 21.26 22.38
N GLN A 294 11.85 21.75 21.14
CA GLN A 294 10.96 22.75 20.53
C GLN A 294 10.26 22.20 19.28
N TRP A 295 9.93 20.93 19.28
CA TRP A 295 9.34 20.25 18.11
C TRP A 295 8.00 20.89 17.67
N GLN A 296 7.23 21.50 18.58
CA GLN A 296 5.99 22.20 18.26
C GLN A 296 6.23 23.39 17.32
N GLU A 297 7.30 24.17 17.56
CA GLU A 297 7.69 25.28 16.67
C GLU A 297 8.08 24.76 15.28
N SER A 298 8.78 23.62 15.25
CA SER A 298 9.10 22.93 13.99
C SER A 298 7.82 22.48 13.26
N ALA A 299 6.80 22.01 13.97
CA ALA A 299 5.52 21.62 13.40
C ALA A 299 4.76 22.80 12.77
N GLU A 300 4.80 23.99 13.40
CA GLU A 300 4.21 25.20 12.85
C GLU A 300 4.88 25.64 11.54
N GLN A 301 6.17 25.40 11.39
CA GLN A 301 6.91 25.72 10.16
C GLN A 301 6.73 24.68 9.05
N LEU A 302 6.18 23.50 9.35
CA LEU A 302 5.92 22.41 8.42
C LEU A 302 4.42 22.32 8.07
N ARG A 303 3.82 23.41 7.62
CA ARG A 303 2.40 23.51 7.23
C ARG A 303 2.23 23.67 5.72
N PHE A 304 2.81 22.75 4.97
CA PHE A 304 2.77 22.77 3.51
C PHE A 304 1.65 21.85 2.94
N GLY A 305 0.48 21.86 3.57
CA GLY A 305 -0.67 21.10 3.11
C GLY A 305 -1.41 21.77 1.94
N GLN A 306 -2.46 21.12 1.48
CA GLN A 306 -3.38 21.62 0.47
C GLN A 306 -4.26 22.72 1.07
N THR A 307 -4.41 23.84 0.36
CA THR A 307 -5.42 24.86 0.69
C THR A 307 -6.81 24.22 0.65
N ASP A 308 -7.64 24.46 1.68
CA ASP A 308 -8.97 23.86 1.84
C ASP A 308 -8.98 22.31 1.86
N GLY A 309 -7.83 21.70 2.16
CA GLY A 309 -7.69 20.26 2.27
C GLY A 309 -8.45 19.69 3.46
N PHE A 310 -8.86 18.43 3.33
CA PHE A 310 -9.52 17.71 4.41
C PHE A 310 -8.52 17.31 5.52
N TYR A 311 -8.91 17.55 6.77
CA TYR A 311 -8.26 17.09 7.99
C TYR A 311 -9.29 16.42 8.89
N LEU A 312 -9.05 15.17 9.28
CA LEU A 312 -10.02 14.31 9.98
C LEU A 312 -10.59 14.93 11.26
N TYR A 313 -9.76 15.67 11.99
CA TYR A 313 -10.13 16.24 13.30
C TYR A 313 -10.48 17.74 13.25
N GLU A 314 -10.28 18.38 12.12
CA GLU A 314 -10.52 19.82 11.95
C GLU A 314 -11.67 20.09 10.99
N SER A 315 -11.83 19.26 9.95
CA SER A 315 -12.84 19.48 8.92
C SER A 315 -14.24 19.11 9.39
N PRO A 316 -15.28 19.87 9.01
CA PRO A 316 -16.65 19.55 9.36
C PRO A 316 -17.10 18.21 8.76
N ARG A 317 -18.01 17.54 9.44
CA ARG A 317 -18.61 16.32 8.90
C ARG A 317 -19.48 16.68 7.69
N PRO A 318 -19.35 15.97 6.55
CA PRO A 318 -20.20 16.23 5.40
C PRO A 318 -21.64 15.84 5.65
N ALA A 319 -22.55 16.43 4.89
CA ALA A 319 -23.94 15.98 4.88
C ALA A 319 -24.05 14.52 4.47
N ARG A 320 -25.01 13.82 5.05
CA ARG A 320 -25.25 12.39 4.77
C ARG A 320 -25.63 12.18 3.30
N ARG A 321 -24.87 11.36 2.60
CA ARG A 321 -25.19 10.96 1.22
C ARG A 321 -26.30 9.89 1.20
N ARG A 322 -27.03 9.83 0.09
CA ARG A 322 -28.03 8.79 -0.13
C ARG A 322 -27.44 7.65 -0.96
N LEU A 323 -27.81 6.42 -0.63
CA LEU A 323 -27.46 5.25 -1.44
C LEU A 323 -28.13 5.34 -2.83
N PRO A 324 -27.46 4.91 -3.90
CA PRO A 324 -28.11 4.70 -5.19
C PRO A 324 -29.28 3.70 -5.05
N VAL A 325 -30.39 3.96 -5.78
CA VAL A 325 -31.61 3.12 -5.74
C VAL A 325 -31.29 1.65 -6.01
N ILE A 326 -30.38 1.38 -6.95
CA ILE A 326 -29.94 0.02 -7.26
C ILE A 326 -29.27 -0.68 -6.06
N ALA A 327 -28.45 0.03 -5.29
CA ALA A 327 -27.82 -0.54 -4.09
C ALA A 327 -28.86 -0.87 -3.03
N LEU A 328 -29.86 0.01 -2.82
CA LEU A 328 -30.98 -0.24 -1.91
C LEU A 328 -31.81 -1.45 -2.34
N ALA A 329 -32.09 -1.59 -3.64
CA ALA A 329 -32.84 -2.72 -4.17
C ALA A 329 -32.09 -4.05 -3.98
N LEU A 330 -30.77 -4.06 -4.21
CA LEU A 330 -29.94 -5.26 -4.03
C LEU A 330 -29.77 -5.64 -2.56
N ASP A 331 -29.61 -4.66 -1.67
CA ASP A 331 -29.58 -4.89 -0.22
C ASP A 331 -30.92 -5.46 0.27
N GLY A 332 -32.04 -4.94 -0.23
CA GLY A 332 -33.36 -5.47 0.06
C GLY A 332 -33.55 -6.93 -0.42
N ALA A 333 -33.14 -7.21 -1.65
CA ALA A 333 -33.17 -8.56 -2.20
C ALA A 333 -32.28 -9.54 -1.42
N GLY A 334 -31.08 -9.12 -1.03
CA GLY A 334 -30.14 -9.92 -0.23
C GLY A 334 -30.68 -10.26 1.17
N ARG A 335 -31.45 -9.35 1.78
CA ARG A 335 -32.14 -9.61 3.07
C ARG A 335 -33.28 -10.59 2.92
N MET A 336 -34.07 -10.50 1.84
CA MET A 336 -35.21 -11.41 1.59
C MET A 336 -34.75 -12.80 1.16
N MET A 337 -33.64 -12.92 0.46
CA MET A 337 -33.11 -14.19 -0.04
C MET A 337 -31.66 -14.40 0.42
N PRO A 338 -31.43 -14.79 1.70
CA PRO A 338 -30.08 -14.92 2.26
C PRO A 338 -29.39 -16.18 1.73
N VAL A 339 -28.74 -16.07 0.55
CA VAL A 339 -27.94 -17.16 -0.06
C VAL A 339 -26.55 -17.33 0.60
N THR A 340 -26.17 -16.43 1.49
CA THR A 340 -24.92 -16.50 2.26
C THR A 340 -24.97 -17.51 3.40
N ARG A 341 -26.17 -17.82 3.92
CA ARG A 341 -26.39 -18.80 4.98
C ARG A 341 -26.73 -20.16 4.38
N ASP A 342 -26.58 -21.24 5.16
CA ASP A 342 -27.02 -22.57 4.75
C ASP A 342 -28.53 -22.69 4.84
N THR A 343 -29.22 -22.36 3.75
CA THR A 343 -30.67 -22.38 3.59
C THR A 343 -31.07 -23.43 2.53
N TRP A 344 -32.34 -23.85 2.56
CA TRP A 344 -32.86 -24.74 1.50
C TRP A 344 -32.67 -24.12 0.10
N LEU A 345 -32.85 -22.81 -0.03
CA LEU A 345 -32.65 -22.08 -1.29
C LEU A 345 -31.21 -22.20 -1.77
N ARG A 346 -30.23 -21.98 -0.88
CA ARG A 346 -28.81 -22.16 -1.21
C ARG A 346 -28.54 -23.58 -1.71
N ARG A 347 -29.02 -24.61 -1.03
CA ARG A 347 -28.83 -26.01 -1.44
C ARG A 347 -29.44 -26.28 -2.82
N ARG A 348 -30.63 -25.75 -3.14
CA ARG A 348 -31.24 -25.84 -4.46
C ARG A 348 -30.43 -25.13 -5.53
N LEU A 349 -29.93 -23.91 -5.26
CA LEU A 349 -29.06 -23.16 -6.16
C LEU A 349 -27.71 -23.85 -6.39
N THR A 350 -27.15 -24.48 -5.36
CA THR A 350 -25.94 -25.31 -5.47
C THR A 350 -26.19 -26.51 -6.41
N SER A 351 -27.30 -27.24 -6.23
CA SER A 351 -27.64 -28.37 -7.09
C SER A 351 -27.90 -27.94 -8.54
N LEU A 352 -28.59 -26.80 -8.74
CA LEU A 352 -28.81 -26.21 -10.05
C LEU A 352 -27.49 -25.79 -10.69
N SER A 353 -26.61 -25.14 -9.95
CA SER A 353 -25.28 -24.74 -10.44
C SER A 353 -24.43 -25.94 -10.85
N ALA A 354 -24.46 -27.03 -10.09
CA ALA A 354 -23.79 -28.28 -10.43
C ALA A 354 -24.39 -28.93 -11.70
N TRP A 355 -25.70 -28.84 -11.87
CA TRP A 355 -26.36 -29.34 -13.07
C TRP A 355 -26.02 -28.51 -14.33
N VAL A 356 -26.00 -27.16 -14.21
CA VAL A 356 -25.60 -26.24 -15.29
C VAL A 356 -24.13 -26.46 -15.66
N ASP A 357 -23.25 -26.58 -14.67
CA ASP A 357 -21.80 -26.70 -14.87
C ASP A 357 -21.41 -27.95 -15.71
N ARG A 358 -22.16 -29.05 -15.53
CA ARG A 358 -21.97 -30.30 -16.30
C ARG A 358 -22.41 -30.21 -17.77
N ARG A 359 -23.05 -29.09 -18.19
CA ARG A 359 -23.60 -28.91 -19.53
C ARG A 359 -22.94 -27.73 -20.23
N PRO A 360 -21.93 -27.95 -21.09
CA PRO A 360 -21.10 -26.88 -21.67
C PRO A 360 -21.89 -25.76 -22.37
N LEU A 361 -22.95 -26.09 -23.09
CA LEU A 361 -23.78 -25.10 -23.79
C LEU A 361 -24.57 -24.24 -22.79
N ILE A 362 -25.20 -24.87 -21.79
CA ILE A 362 -25.98 -24.14 -20.77
C ILE A 362 -25.05 -23.28 -19.89
N ARG A 363 -23.87 -23.80 -19.55
CA ARG A 363 -22.84 -23.05 -18.83
C ARG A 363 -22.43 -21.79 -19.59
N LYS A 364 -22.08 -21.90 -20.87
CA LYS A 364 -21.71 -20.73 -21.71
C LYS A 364 -22.88 -19.73 -21.84
N LEU A 365 -24.13 -20.20 -21.92
CA LEU A 365 -25.30 -19.33 -21.96
C LEU A 365 -25.43 -18.57 -20.61
N THR A 366 -25.27 -19.27 -19.49
CA THR A 366 -25.29 -18.66 -18.14
C THR A 366 -24.18 -17.63 -17.97
N GLU A 367 -22.96 -17.91 -18.42
CA GLU A 367 -21.82 -16.99 -18.42
C GLU A 367 -22.13 -15.70 -19.21
N ARG A 368 -22.68 -15.84 -20.42
CA ARG A 368 -23.08 -14.70 -21.26
C ARG A 368 -24.21 -13.89 -20.62
N PHE A 369 -25.20 -14.56 -20.05
CA PHE A 369 -26.34 -13.93 -19.39
C PHE A 369 -25.89 -13.15 -18.14
N GLU A 370 -25.03 -13.76 -17.29
CA GLU A 370 -24.44 -13.09 -16.13
C GLU A 370 -23.67 -11.85 -16.55
N TYR A 371 -22.84 -11.95 -17.60
CA TYR A 371 -22.03 -10.85 -18.10
C TYR A 371 -22.89 -9.71 -18.65
N ALA A 372 -23.94 -10.04 -19.42
CA ALA A 372 -24.87 -9.06 -19.99
C ALA A 372 -25.61 -8.26 -18.92
N ILE A 373 -25.94 -8.87 -17.78
CA ILE A 373 -26.61 -8.19 -16.67
C ILE A 373 -25.62 -7.41 -15.81
N LYS A 374 -24.50 -8.03 -15.40
CA LYS A 374 -23.59 -7.43 -14.42
C LYS A 374 -22.70 -6.34 -15.00
N ARG A 375 -22.34 -6.42 -16.28
CA ARG A 375 -21.43 -5.45 -16.88
C ARG A 375 -21.97 -4.02 -16.90
N PRO A 376 -23.18 -3.76 -17.41
CA PRO A 376 -23.73 -2.40 -17.44
C PRO A 376 -24.03 -1.83 -16.04
N LEU A 377 -24.31 -2.70 -15.07
CA LEU A 377 -24.70 -2.29 -13.72
C LEU A 377 -23.51 -2.01 -12.80
N PHE A 378 -22.41 -2.78 -12.97
CA PHE A 378 -21.32 -2.81 -11.99
C PHE A 378 -19.92 -2.71 -12.60
N GLY A 379 -19.79 -2.57 -13.92
CA GLY A 379 -18.50 -2.67 -14.60
C GLY A 379 -17.88 -4.08 -14.51
N TYR A 380 -18.69 -5.12 -14.46
CA TYR A 380 -18.25 -6.50 -14.24
C TYR A 380 -17.36 -7.04 -15.35
N GLU A 381 -16.20 -7.63 -15.00
CA GLU A 381 -15.17 -8.10 -15.95
C GLU A 381 -14.90 -9.62 -15.84
N ALA A 382 -15.90 -10.41 -15.49
CA ALA A 382 -15.90 -11.87 -15.51
C ALA A 382 -14.63 -12.54 -14.93
N CYS A 383 -14.10 -12.04 -13.81
CA CYS A 383 -12.91 -12.64 -13.17
C CYS A 383 -13.21 -14.00 -12.48
N GLY A 384 -14.45 -14.44 -12.45
CA GLY A 384 -14.89 -15.69 -11.81
C GLY A 384 -14.90 -15.68 -10.27
N ASN A 385 -14.36 -14.62 -9.64
CA ASN A 385 -14.23 -14.47 -8.17
C ASN A 385 -14.96 -13.21 -7.72
N CYS A 386 -16.29 -13.26 -7.71
CA CYS A 386 -17.12 -12.08 -7.49
C CYS A 386 -17.13 -11.65 -6.03
N VAL A 387 -16.73 -10.41 -5.78
CA VAL A 387 -16.72 -9.76 -4.47
C VAL A 387 -17.55 -8.48 -4.42
N LEU A 388 -18.52 -8.34 -5.35
CA LEU A 388 -19.36 -7.13 -5.46
C LEU A 388 -20.07 -6.77 -4.16
N GLY A 389 -20.54 -7.77 -3.40
CA GLY A 389 -21.19 -7.54 -2.10
C GLY A 389 -20.24 -6.95 -1.03
N HIS A 390 -18.92 -7.18 -1.13
CA HIS A 390 -17.90 -6.62 -0.24
C HIS A 390 -17.30 -5.31 -0.75
N MET A 391 -17.70 -4.88 -1.95
CA MET A 391 -17.19 -3.73 -2.68
C MET A 391 -18.28 -2.72 -3.00
N GLU A 392 -19.36 -2.71 -2.23
CA GLU A 392 -20.49 -1.80 -2.45
C GLU A 392 -21.00 -1.80 -3.90
N TYR A 393 -21.03 -2.99 -4.52
CA TYR A 393 -21.41 -3.22 -5.92
C TYR A 393 -20.53 -2.50 -6.95
N VAL A 394 -19.25 -2.25 -6.64
CA VAL A 394 -18.24 -1.77 -7.59
C VAL A 394 -17.27 -2.91 -7.93
N CYS A 395 -17.07 -3.19 -9.21
CA CYS A 395 -16.17 -4.27 -9.62
C CYS A 395 -14.70 -3.87 -9.44
N PRO A 396 -13.88 -4.60 -8.67
CA PRO A 396 -12.46 -4.28 -8.48
C PRO A 396 -11.63 -4.42 -9.77
N GLN A 397 -12.11 -5.14 -10.77
CA GLN A 397 -11.41 -5.28 -12.05
C GLN A 397 -11.43 -3.99 -12.90
N THR A 398 -12.30 -3.02 -12.59
CA THR A 398 -12.28 -1.68 -13.20
C THR A 398 -11.12 -0.82 -12.69
N CYS A 399 -10.45 -1.22 -11.60
CA CYS A 399 -9.20 -0.61 -11.16
C CYS A 399 -8.03 -1.10 -12.03
N PRO A 400 -7.22 -0.22 -12.63
CA PRO A 400 -6.07 -0.65 -13.45
C PRO A 400 -5.06 -1.53 -12.70
N LYS A 401 -4.94 -1.35 -11.39
CA LYS A 401 -4.12 -2.19 -10.49
C LYS A 401 -4.89 -3.36 -9.87
N GLN A 402 -6.13 -3.58 -10.24
CA GLN A 402 -7.00 -4.67 -9.76
C GLN A 402 -7.06 -4.80 -8.23
N MET A 403 -7.00 -3.65 -7.53
CA MET A 403 -6.97 -3.60 -6.08
C MET A 403 -8.27 -4.17 -5.48
N ARG A 404 -8.14 -4.98 -4.42
CA ARG A 404 -9.29 -5.60 -3.72
C ARG A 404 -9.43 -5.19 -2.26
N ASN A 405 -8.38 -4.64 -1.67
CA ASN A 405 -8.33 -4.33 -0.23
C ASN A 405 -8.19 -2.84 0.09
N GLY A 406 -8.59 -1.97 -0.81
CA GLY A 406 -8.49 -0.52 -0.63
C GLY A 406 -7.62 0.15 -1.69
N PRO A 407 -7.61 1.48 -1.76
CA PRO A 407 -6.92 2.24 -2.79
C PRO A 407 -5.40 2.00 -2.75
N CYS A 408 -4.73 2.18 -3.89
CA CYS A 408 -3.27 2.31 -3.92
C CYS A 408 -2.84 3.66 -3.28
N GLY A 409 -1.54 3.84 -3.03
CA GLY A 409 -1.01 5.09 -2.49
C GLY A 409 -1.01 6.26 -3.48
N GLY A 410 -1.23 6.01 -4.76
CA GLY A 410 -1.07 6.98 -5.83
C GLY A 410 -2.27 7.88 -6.10
N THR A 411 -3.44 7.61 -5.51
CA THR A 411 -4.61 8.50 -5.65
C THR A 411 -4.29 9.92 -5.16
N PHE A 412 -4.81 10.93 -5.87
CA PHE A 412 -4.70 12.32 -5.43
C PHE A 412 -6.00 13.08 -5.76
N LEU A 413 -6.55 13.76 -4.75
CA LEU A 413 -7.81 14.50 -4.85
C LEU A 413 -8.91 13.68 -5.57
N MET A 414 -9.11 12.45 -5.09
CA MET A 414 -10.07 11.47 -5.62
C MET A 414 -9.76 10.91 -7.02
N ARG A 415 -8.70 11.38 -7.70
CA ARG A 415 -8.34 10.94 -9.06
C ARG A 415 -7.44 9.73 -9.05
N CYS A 416 -7.62 8.84 -10.03
CA CYS A 416 -6.77 7.69 -10.24
C CYS A 416 -5.40 8.13 -10.81
N GLU A 417 -4.31 7.51 -10.35
CA GLU A 417 -2.96 7.80 -10.85
C GLU A 417 -2.68 7.25 -12.26
N VAL A 418 -3.49 6.29 -12.72
CA VAL A 418 -3.22 5.55 -13.96
C VAL A 418 -4.08 6.04 -15.12
N ILE A 419 -5.35 6.31 -14.85
CA ILE A 419 -6.33 6.72 -15.85
C ILE A 419 -7.05 7.97 -15.36
N ASP A 420 -7.48 8.80 -16.30
CA ASP A 420 -8.13 10.08 -15.99
C ASP A 420 -9.61 9.88 -15.59
N GLN A 421 -9.81 9.31 -14.41
CA GLN A 421 -11.13 9.10 -13.80
C GLN A 421 -11.06 9.18 -12.27
N GLU A 422 -12.23 9.29 -11.63
CA GLU A 422 -12.34 9.13 -10.19
C GLU A 422 -11.91 7.72 -9.78
N CYS A 423 -11.19 7.62 -8.66
CA CYS A 423 -10.79 6.33 -8.13
C CYS A 423 -12.02 5.54 -7.66
N ILE A 424 -12.14 4.29 -8.08
CA ILE A 424 -13.29 3.41 -7.71
C ILE A 424 -13.46 3.31 -6.20
N TRP A 425 -12.38 3.43 -5.42
CA TRP A 425 -12.41 3.33 -3.98
C TRP A 425 -13.05 4.54 -3.29
N VAL A 426 -13.12 5.68 -3.97
CA VAL A 426 -13.91 6.83 -3.53
C VAL A 426 -15.39 6.47 -3.54
N THR A 427 -15.88 5.92 -4.66
CA THR A 427 -17.27 5.45 -4.78
C THR A 427 -17.59 4.34 -3.76
N VAL A 428 -16.68 3.39 -3.55
CA VAL A 428 -16.83 2.31 -2.54
C VAL A 428 -16.98 2.92 -1.15
N TYR A 429 -16.10 3.86 -0.77
CA TYR A 429 -16.18 4.50 0.54
C TYR A 429 -17.48 5.28 0.73
N GLN A 430 -17.87 6.09 -0.25
CA GLN A 430 -19.07 6.91 -0.20
C GLN A 430 -20.33 6.07 -0.05
N ARG A 431 -20.42 4.93 -0.75
CA ARG A 431 -21.56 4.01 -0.64
C ARG A 431 -21.58 3.29 0.71
N ALA A 432 -20.43 2.84 1.18
CA ALA A 432 -20.32 2.20 2.50
C ALA A 432 -20.70 3.16 3.63
N GLU A 433 -20.30 4.43 3.53
CA GLU A 433 -20.67 5.47 4.49
C GLU A 433 -22.18 5.77 4.44
N ALA A 434 -22.75 5.94 3.26
CA ALA A 434 -24.19 6.16 3.10
C ALA A 434 -25.03 4.99 3.63
N GLY A 435 -24.49 3.75 3.57
CA GLY A 435 -25.09 2.53 4.10
C GLY A 435 -24.74 2.20 5.55
N GLU A 436 -23.93 3.04 6.23
CA GLU A 436 -23.42 2.80 7.59
C GLU A 436 -22.58 1.50 7.70
N ARG A 437 -21.90 1.11 6.61
CA ARG A 437 -21.10 -0.13 6.48
C ARG A 437 -19.59 0.09 6.39
N VAL A 438 -19.09 1.27 6.78
CA VAL A 438 -17.65 1.58 6.72
C VAL A 438 -16.80 0.55 7.46
N SER A 439 -17.31 -0.02 8.55
CA SER A 439 -16.64 -1.09 9.30
C SER A 439 -16.44 -2.37 8.48
N GLU A 440 -17.34 -2.67 7.54
CA GLU A 440 -17.25 -3.84 6.67
C GLU A 440 -16.12 -3.74 5.66
N LEU A 441 -15.68 -2.50 5.31
CA LEU A 441 -14.54 -2.25 4.45
C LEU A 441 -13.20 -2.75 5.05
N LYS A 442 -13.17 -3.06 6.35
CA LYS A 442 -12.01 -3.67 7.01
C LYS A 442 -11.87 -5.17 6.71
N THR A 443 -12.90 -5.80 6.15
CA THR A 443 -12.88 -7.22 5.80
C THR A 443 -11.79 -7.50 4.77
N TYR A 444 -10.91 -8.48 5.06
CA TYR A 444 -9.90 -8.94 4.13
C TYR A 444 -10.54 -9.65 2.93
N ILE A 445 -10.16 -9.26 1.73
CA ILE A 445 -10.58 -9.87 0.47
C ILE A 445 -9.39 -10.63 -0.11
N PRO A 446 -9.48 -11.97 -0.26
CA PRO A 446 -8.39 -12.76 -0.80
C PRO A 446 -8.11 -12.48 -2.28
N ALA A 447 -6.92 -12.89 -2.73
CA ALA A 447 -6.55 -12.80 -4.13
C ALA A 447 -7.45 -13.71 -5.00
N PRO A 448 -7.76 -13.29 -6.23
CA PRO A 448 -8.57 -14.11 -7.12
C PRO A 448 -7.84 -15.39 -7.55
N ASP A 449 -8.60 -16.47 -7.71
CA ASP A 449 -8.12 -17.62 -8.46
C ASP A 449 -8.22 -17.30 -9.95
N ARG A 450 -7.09 -17.11 -10.61
CA ARG A 450 -7.01 -16.73 -12.04
C ARG A 450 -7.49 -17.83 -12.98
N SER A 451 -7.50 -19.09 -12.53
CA SER A 451 -8.02 -20.21 -13.32
C SER A 451 -9.53 -20.09 -13.61
N LEU A 452 -10.24 -19.30 -12.81
CA LEU A 452 -11.67 -19.06 -12.94
C LEU A 452 -12.01 -17.90 -13.88
N GLN A 453 -11.01 -17.21 -14.46
CA GLN A 453 -11.27 -16.07 -15.35
C GLN A 453 -12.08 -16.49 -16.58
N GLY A 454 -13.12 -15.71 -16.89
CA GLY A 454 -14.03 -16.00 -18.00
C GLY A 454 -15.16 -16.98 -17.64
N THR A 455 -15.19 -17.53 -16.42
CA THR A 455 -16.25 -18.43 -15.96
C THR A 455 -17.32 -17.70 -15.17
N SER A 456 -18.50 -18.33 -15.02
CA SER A 456 -19.61 -17.76 -14.25
C SER A 456 -19.28 -17.65 -12.76
N SER A 457 -19.29 -16.42 -12.23
CA SER A 457 -19.10 -16.22 -10.79
C SER A 457 -20.28 -16.73 -9.95
N TRP A 458 -21.49 -16.83 -10.50
CA TRP A 458 -22.63 -17.45 -9.81
C TRP A 458 -22.39 -18.94 -9.59
N ILE A 459 -21.97 -19.65 -10.65
CA ILE A 459 -21.65 -21.09 -10.56
C ILE A 459 -20.51 -21.30 -9.57
N ASN A 460 -19.42 -20.52 -9.69
CA ASN A 460 -18.27 -20.63 -8.79
C ASN A 460 -18.64 -20.36 -7.34
N TYR A 461 -19.51 -19.37 -7.09
CA TYR A 461 -20.01 -19.06 -5.75
C TYR A 461 -20.74 -20.24 -5.12
N PHE A 462 -21.71 -20.84 -5.82
CA PHE A 462 -22.48 -21.94 -5.27
C PHE A 462 -21.70 -23.24 -5.15
N LEU A 463 -20.73 -23.48 -6.05
CA LEU A 463 -19.86 -24.65 -5.99
C LEU A 463 -18.63 -24.43 -5.07
N GLY A 464 -18.49 -23.27 -4.45
CA GLY A 464 -17.42 -22.98 -3.52
C GLY A 464 -16.02 -23.00 -4.17
N ARG A 465 -15.90 -22.63 -5.46
CA ARG A 465 -14.65 -22.61 -6.20
C ARG A 465 -13.88 -21.30 -6.03
N ASP A 466 -14.61 -20.21 -5.86
CA ASP A 466 -14.06 -18.86 -5.75
C ASP A 466 -13.33 -18.61 -4.42
N SER A 467 -12.43 -17.62 -4.45
CA SER A 467 -11.76 -17.09 -3.24
C SER A 467 -12.60 -15.96 -2.66
N ARG A 468 -13.05 -16.10 -1.44
CA ARG A 468 -13.88 -15.11 -0.74
C ARG A 468 -13.47 -14.93 0.72
N PRO A 469 -13.87 -13.83 1.37
CA PRO A 469 -13.63 -13.63 2.79
C PRO A 469 -13.99 -14.85 3.65
N GLY A 470 -13.09 -15.25 4.55
CA GLY A 470 -13.27 -16.43 5.40
C GLY A 470 -12.96 -17.79 4.73
N GLN A 471 -12.70 -17.82 3.42
CA GLN A 471 -12.36 -19.02 2.64
C GLN A 471 -11.18 -18.76 1.71
N ASP A 472 -10.05 -18.30 2.25
CA ASP A 472 -8.89 -17.97 1.44
C ASP A 472 -8.13 -19.20 0.97
N LYS A 473 -8.49 -19.68 -0.23
CA LYS A 473 -7.79 -20.76 -0.93
C LYS A 473 -6.46 -20.29 -1.55
N SER A 474 -6.29 -18.99 -1.73
CA SER A 474 -5.11 -18.40 -2.34
C SER A 474 -3.86 -18.62 -1.50
N LEU A 475 -4.04 -18.84 -0.22
CA LEU A 475 -2.97 -19.12 0.74
C LEU A 475 -2.69 -20.64 0.91
N SER A 476 -3.44 -21.53 0.26
CA SER A 476 -3.16 -22.97 0.32
C SER A 476 -2.01 -23.34 -0.63
N ASN A 477 -1.03 -24.09 -0.12
CA ASN A 477 0.10 -24.61 -0.89
C ASN A 477 -0.26 -25.86 -1.74
N THR A 478 -1.51 -26.29 -1.77
CA THR A 478 -1.94 -27.40 -2.60
C THR A 478 -1.95 -26.98 -4.06
N PRO A 479 -1.12 -27.56 -4.94
CA PRO A 479 -1.31 -27.40 -6.36
C PRO A 479 -2.72 -27.92 -6.69
N ASN A 480 -3.52 -27.10 -7.36
CA ASN A 480 -4.79 -27.54 -7.89
C ASN A 480 -4.45 -28.57 -9.00
N THR A 481 -4.41 -29.85 -8.64
CA THR A 481 -4.30 -30.98 -9.59
C THR A 481 -5.66 -31.17 -10.29
N GLY A 482 -6.19 -30.12 -10.84
CA GLY A 482 -7.24 -30.17 -11.84
C GLY A 482 -6.60 -30.57 -13.15
N GLY A 483 -6.68 -31.88 -13.47
CA GLY A 483 -6.10 -32.48 -14.65
C GLY A 483 -6.46 -31.74 -15.92
N TYR A 484 -5.45 -31.23 -16.59
CA TYR A 484 -5.47 -31.14 -18.04
C TYR A 484 -5.33 -32.58 -18.56
N GLN A 485 -6.44 -33.26 -18.80
CA GLN A 485 -6.48 -34.31 -19.80
C GLN A 485 -6.54 -33.66 -21.17
N GLN A 486 -5.66 -34.06 -22.03
CA GLN A 486 -5.46 -33.70 -23.42
C GLN A 486 -6.73 -33.65 -24.23
#